data_6da6c3870d0e813bdc8f49ef591d8543
#
_entry.id   6da6c3870d0e813bdc8f49ef591d8543
#
_cell.length_a   1.000
_cell.length_b   1.000
_cell.length_c   1.000
_cell.angle_alpha   90.00
_cell.angle_beta   90.00
_cell.angle_gamma   90.00
#
_symmetry.space_group_name_H-M   'P 1'
#
loop_
_entity.id
_entity.type
_entity.pdbx_description
1 polymer ?
#
loop_
_entity_poly.entity_id
_entity_poly.type
_entity_poly.pdbx_seq_one_letter_code
_entity_poly.pdbx_strand_id
1 'polypeptide(L)'
;MTELKLGSLFDGIGGFPLAATMNDIRPVWASEIDPFPMAVTAYRFPEMKHMGDITKLHGANLPVVDVIAGGSPCQDLSVAGKREGLAGERSGLFMEQVRIVKEMRKQDGRRMRNHRRRTDEFI
;
A
#
# COMPACT_ATOMS: atom_id res chain seq x y z
N MET A 1 23.86 3.68 -6.36
CA MET A 1 22.91 3.57 -5.21
C MET A 1 21.52 3.26 -5.73
N THR A 2 20.88 2.26 -5.15
CA THR A 2 19.56 1.83 -5.61
C THR A 2 18.48 2.76 -5.06
N GLU A 3 17.62 3.26 -5.95
CA GLU A 3 16.49 4.07 -5.55
C GLU A 3 15.43 3.21 -4.88
N LEU A 4 14.91 3.65 -3.74
CA LEU A 4 13.80 2.97 -3.07
C LEU A 4 12.49 3.27 -3.78
N LYS A 5 11.61 2.28 -3.80
CA LYS A 5 10.31 2.36 -4.49
C LYS A 5 9.19 2.13 -3.50
N LEU A 6 8.10 2.87 -3.69
CA LEU A 6 6.92 2.83 -2.82
C LEU A 6 5.70 2.32 -3.57
N GLY A 7 4.94 1.44 -2.92
CA GLY A 7 3.56 1.13 -3.28
C GLY A 7 2.65 1.69 -2.21
N SER A 8 1.61 2.41 -2.62
CA SER A 8 0.69 3.07 -1.70
C SER A 8 -0.67 2.39 -1.73
N LEU A 9 -1.17 1.99 -0.58
CA LEU A 9 -2.49 1.38 -0.44
C LEU A 9 -3.42 2.37 0.26
N PHE A 10 -4.69 2.38 -0.15
CA PHE A 10 -5.68 3.34 0.37
C PHE A 10 -5.14 4.75 0.22
N ASP A 11 -4.75 5.07 -1.00
CA ASP A 11 -3.89 6.21 -1.28
C ASP A 11 -4.51 7.58 -0.98
N GLY A 12 -5.83 7.71 -1.12
CA GLY A 12 -6.48 8.99 -0.95
C GLY A 12 -5.94 10.01 -1.95
N ILE A 13 -5.64 11.20 -1.47
CA ILE A 13 -5.14 12.28 -2.33
C ILE A 13 -3.61 12.27 -2.48
N GLY A 14 -2.97 11.18 -2.08
CA GLY A 14 -1.56 10.99 -2.38
C GLY A 14 -0.59 11.48 -1.30
N GLY A 15 -1.01 11.39 -0.03
CA GLY A 15 -0.12 11.78 1.07
C GLY A 15 1.14 10.92 1.16
N PHE A 16 1.00 9.62 1.01
CA PHE A 16 2.17 8.73 1.03
C PHE A 16 3.09 8.94 -0.18
N PRO A 17 2.57 9.04 -1.42
CA PRO A 17 3.42 9.39 -2.55
C PRO A 17 4.15 10.72 -2.38
N LEU A 18 3.47 11.72 -1.83
CA LEU A 18 4.10 13.01 -1.58
C LEU A 18 5.24 12.89 -0.58
N ALA A 19 4.99 12.23 0.55
CA ALA A 19 6.01 12.01 1.57
C ALA A 19 7.19 11.22 1.01
N ALA A 20 6.92 10.22 0.19
CA ALA A 20 7.96 9.42 -0.44
C ALA A 20 8.85 10.30 -1.33
N THR A 21 8.23 11.14 -2.17
CA THR A 21 8.96 12.03 -3.07
C THR A 21 9.85 12.99 -2.28
N MET A 22 9.36 13.48 -1.15
CA MET A 22 10.13 14.39 -0.29
C MET A 22 11.32 13.69 0.38
N ASN A 23 11.35 12.38 0.37
CA ASN A 23 12.41 11.57 0.99
C ASN A 23 13.17 10.72 -0.03
N ASP A 24 13.13 11.13 -1.30
CA ASP A 24 13.84 10.45 -2.39
C ASP A 24 13.42 8.99 -2.58
N ILE A 25 12.16 8.70 -2.28
CA ILE A 25 11.55 7.40 -2.54
C ILE A 25 10.57 7.58 -3.70
N ARG A 26 10.69 6.74 -4.72
CA ARG A 26 9.87 6.87 -5.92
C ARG A 26 8.55 6.13 -5.77
N PRO A 27 7.39 6.83 -5.84
CA PRO A 27 6.09 6.14 -5.86
C PRO A 27 5.89 5.46 -7.21
N VAL A 28 5.65 4.15 -7.17
CA VAL A 28 5.56 3.34 -8.39
C VAL A 28 4.12 3.02 -8.73
N TRP A 29 3.32 2.66 -7.71
CA TRP A 29 1.91 2.36 -7.92
C TRP A 29 1.10 2.72 -6.68
N ALA A 30 -0.20 2.88 -6.90
CA ALA A 30 -1.14 3.20 -5.83
C ALA A 30 -2.44 2.44 -6.03
N SER A 31 -3.10 2.10 -4.92
CA SER A 31 -4.41 1.49 -4.91
C SER A 31 -5.39 2.41 -4.23
N GLU A 32 -6.45 2.78 -4.94
CA GLU A 32 -7.52 3.65 -4.47
C GLU A 32 -8.74 3.40 -5.35
N ILE A 33 -9.93 3.45 -4.77
CA ILE A 33 -11.16 3.20 -5.54
C ILE A 33 -12.00 4.47 -5.76
N ASP A 34 -11.76 5.52 -5.00
CA ASP A 34 -12.53 6.75 -5.12
C ASP A 34 -12.01 7.56 -6.31
N PRO A 35 -12.87 7.86 -7.30
CA PRO A 35 -12.43 8.55 -8.51
C PRO A 35 -11.85 9.94 -8.26
N PHE A 36 -12.36 10.68 -7.28
CA PHE A 36 -11.90 12.04 -7.04
C PHE A 36 -10.44 12.06 -6.56
N PRO A 37 -10.07 11.35 -5.48
CA PRO A 37 -8.67 11.28 -5.09
C PRO A 37 -7.77 10.70 -6.18
N MET A 38 -8.26 9.72 -6.95
CA MET A 38 -7.48 9.16 -8.05
C MET A 38 -7.13 10.22 -9.09
N ALA A 39 -8.08 11.10 -9.40
CA ALA A 39 -7.84 12.18 -10.35
C ALA A 39 -6.77 13.15 -9.84
N VAL A 40 -6.80 13.46 -8.55
CA VAL A 40 -5.79 14.33 -7.93
C VAL A 40 -4.41 13.72 -8.02
N THR A 41 -4.27 12.46 -7.68
CA THR A 41 -2.96 11.80 -7.69
C THR A 41 -2.46 11.55 -9.10
N ALA A 42 -3.34 11.28 -10.05
CA ALA A 42 -2.96 11.13 -11.45
C ALA A 42 -2.36 12.42 -11.99
N TYR A 43 -2.90 13.56 -11.57
CA TYR A 43 -2.37 14.85 -11.96
C TYR A 43 -1.01 15.14 -11.33
N ARG A 44 -0.87 14.83 -10.03
CA ARG A 44 0.35 15.14 -9.28
C ARG A 44 1.48 14.16 -9.53
N PHE A 45 1.14 12.89 -9.75
CA PHE A 45 2.12 11.82 -9.92
C PHE A 45 1.82 11.06 -11.21
N PRO A 46 2.05 11.71 -12.38
CA PRO A 46 1.65 11.10 -13.66
C PRO A 46 2.37 9.79 -13.99
N GLU A 47 3.51 9.54 -13.39
CA GLU A 47 4.27 8.31 -13.65
C GLU A 47 3.86 7.16 -12.73
N MET A 48 3.09 7.44 -11.69
CA MET A 48 2.62 6.42 -10.74
C MET A 48 1.42 5.70 -11.33
N LYS A 49 1.48 4.37 -11.32
CA LYS A 49 0.38 3.56 -11.86
C LYS A 49 -0.74 3.42 -10.84
N HIS A 50 -1.97 3.57 -11.32
CA HIS A 50 -3.16 3.36 -10.49
C HIS A 50 -3.65 1.93 -10.70
N MET A 51 -3.60 1.14 -9.63
CA MET A 51 -3.91 -0.28 -9.71
C MET A 51 -5.36 -0.63 -9.35
N GLY A 52 -6.11 0.33 -8.82
CA GLY A 52 -7.52 0.14 -8.53
C GLY A 52 -7.82 -0.47 -7.17
N ASP A 53 -8.82 -1.34 -7.15
CA ASP A 53 -9.38 -1.92 -5.94
C ASP A 53 -8.44 -2.97 -5.33
N ILE A 54 -8.01 -2.77 -4.09
CA ILE A 54 -7.09 -3.66 -3.40
C ILE A 54 -7.64 -5.09 -3.29
N THR A 55 -8.95 -5.26 -3.19
CA THR A 55 -9.55 -6.60 -3.06
C THR A 55 -9.37 -7.42 -4.32
N LYS A 56 -9.09 -6.78 -5.45
CA LYS A 56 -8.91 -7.45 -6.74
C LYS A 56 -7.44 -7.57 -7.12
N LEU A 57 -6.54 -7.07 -6.30
CA LEU A 57 -5.11 -7.11 -6.59
C LEU A 57 -4.47 -8.37 -6.02
N HIS A 58 -3.42 -8.83 -6.68
CA HIS A 58 -2.59 -9.92 -6.20
C HIS A 58 -1.15 -9.40 -6.10
N GLY A 59 -0.55 -9.54 -4.92
CA GLY A 59 0.78 -8.98 -4.68
C GLY A 59 1.85 -9.50 -5.62
N ALA A 60 1.70 -10.73 -6.10
CA ALA A 60 2.65 -11.31 -7.05
C ALA A 60 2.61 -10.64 -8.42
N ASN A 61 1.49 -9.98 -8.77
CA ASN A 61 1.31 -9.33 -10.06
C ASN A 61 1.61 -7.83 -10.02
N LEU A 62 1.90 -7.29 -8.85
CA LEU A 62 2.25 -5.88 -8.72
C LEU A 62 3.75 -5.69 -8.90
N PRO A 63 4.17 -4.53 -9.42
CA PRO A 63 5.61 -4.23 -9.45
C PRO A 63 6.20 -4.29 -8.05
N VAL A 64 7.33 -4.96 -7.90
CA VAL A 64 7.98 -5.12 -6.61
C VAL A 64 8.48 -3.77 -6.12
N VAL A 65 8.20 -3.46 -4.85
CA VAL A 65 8.62 -2.22 -4.22
C VAL A 65 9.34 -2.52 -2.92
N ASP A 66 10.03 -1.53 -2.39
CA ASP A 66 10.78 -1.67 -1.14
C ASP A 66 9.94 -1.29 0.06
N VAL A 67 8.96 -0.40 -0.13
CA VAL A 67 8.11 0.11 0.93
C VAL A 67 6.66 -0.01 0.48
N ILE A 68 5.80 -0.55 1.32
CA ILE A 68 4.37 -0.51 1.13
C ILE A 68 3.79 0.27 2.30
N ALA A 69 3.12 1.38 1.98
CA ALA A 69 2.47 2.22 2.97
C ALA A 69 0.97 2.22 2.72
N GLY A 70 0.18 2.27 3.77
CA GLY A 70 -1.25 2.27 3.61
C GLY A 70 -1.95 2.75 4.87
N GLY A 71 -2.97 3.59 4.67
CA GLY A 71 -3.83 4.06 5.75
C GLY A 71 -5.19 3.39 5.64
N SER A 72 -5.28 2.10 5.95
CA SER A 72 -6.53 1.37 5.82
C SER A 72 -7.61 2.00 6.71
N PRO A 73 -8.88 1.94 6.26
CA PRO A 73 -9.98 2.37 7.13
C PRO A 73 -9.96 1.56 8.42
N CYS A 74 -9.94 2.25 9.55
CA CYS A 74 -9.81 1.58 10.84
C CYS A 74 -10.97 1.88 11.79
N GLN A 75 -12.15 2.18 11.25
CA GLN A 75 -13.31 2.53 12.07
C GLN A 75 -13.69 1.40 13.04
N ASP A 76 -13.51 0.16 12.63
CA ASP A 76 -13.82 -0.98 13.50
C ASP A 76 -12.73 -1.26 14.53
N LEU A 77 -11.57 -0.63 14.37
CA LEU A 77 -10.44 -0.78 15.28
C LEU A 77 -10.31 0.40 16.25
N SER A 78 -11.02 1.50 15.99
CA SER A 78 -10.92 2.71 16.80
C SER A 78 -12.00 2.74 17.87
N VAL A 79 -11.79 3.58 18.89
CA VAL A 79 -12.76 3.78 19.95
C VAL A 79 -14.06 4.40 19.39
N ALA A 80 -13.96 5.19 18.34
CA ALA A 80 -15.11 5.89 17.76
C ALA A 80 -15.95 5.00 16.83
N GLY A 81 -15.45 3.83 16.45
CA GLY A 81 -16.17 2.91 15.57
C GLY A 81 -17.03 1.93 16.34
N LYS A 82 -17.49 0.88 15.65
CA LYS A 82 -18.35 -0.13 16.25
C LYS A 82 -17.62 -1.09 17.17
N ARG A 83 -16.30 -0.97 17.23
CA ARG A 83 -15.44 -1.81 18.07
C ARG A 83 -15.53 -3.30 17.75
N GLU A 84 -15.72 -3.62 16.50
CA GLU A 84 -15.75 -5.02 16.06
C GLU A 84 -14.35 -5.63 15.96
N GLY A 85 -13.30 -4.79 16.07
CA GLY A 85 -11.93 -5.26 16.01
C GLY A 85 -11.58 -5.83 14.64
N LEU A 86 -10.70 -6.82 14.62
CA LEU A 86 -10.25 -7.43 13.37
C LEU A 86 -11.33 -8.27 12.70
N ALA A 87 -12.44 -8.55 13.39
CA ALA A 87 -13.56 -9.28 12.80
C ALA A 87 -14.50 -8.39 12.02
N GLY A 88 -14.37 -7.05 12.14
CA GLY A 88 -15.24 -6.13 11.46
C GLY A 88 -14.96 -6.02 9.98
N GLU A 89 -15.97 -5.56 9.22
CA GLU A 89 -15.86 -5.42 7.78
C GLU A 89 -14.72 -4.49 7.38
N ARG A 90 -14.54 -3.40 8.11
CA ARG A 90 -13.50 -2.42 7.77
C ARG A 90 -12.11 -2.92 8.11
N SER A 91 -11.98 -3.75 9.14
CA SER A 91 -10.69 -4.36 9.44
C SER A 91 -10.31 -5.41 8.39
N GLY A 92 -11.29 -5.92 7.63
CA GLY A 92 -11.00 -6.77 6.48
C GLY A 92 -10.13 -6.08 5.45
N LEU A 93 -10.28 -4.75 5.28
CA LEU A 93 -9.44 -3.99 4.37
C LEU A 93 -7.99 -3.91 4.87
N PHE A 94 -7.80 -3.81 6.19
CA PHE A 94 -6.47 -3.89 6.76
C PHE A 94 -5.83 -5.25 6.46
N MET A 95 -6.61 -6.33 6.58
CA MET A 95 -6.12 -7.67 6.26
C MET A 95 -5.74 -7.80 4.79
N GLU A 96 -6.40 -7.05 3.90
CA GLU A 96 -6.02 -7.01 2.50
C GLU A 96 -4.63 -6.42 2.32
N GLN A 97 -4.29 -5.40 3.09
CA GLN A 97 -2.94 -4.84 3.08
C GLN A 97 -1.91 -5.89 3.49
N VAL A 98 -2.20 -6.62 4.56
CA VAL A 98 -1.32 -7.71 5.02
C VAL A 98 -1.17 -8.78 3.93
N ARG A 99 -2.27 -9.12 3.27
CA ARG A 99 -2.26 -10.12 2.18
C ARG A 99 -1.34 -9.68 1.05
N ILE A 100 -1.46 -8.42 0.60
CA ILE A 100 -0.63 -7.90 -0.49
C ILE A 100 0.85 -7.99 -0.14
N VAL A 101 1.22 -7.60 1.08
CA VAL A 101 2.61 -7.67 1.52
C VAL A 101 3.11 -9.12 1.50
N LYS A 102 2.32 -10.04 2.02
CA LYS A 102 2.71 -11.46 2.06
C LYS A 102 2.87 -12.04 0.66
N GLU A 103 1.95 -11.71 -0.23
CA GLU A 103 2.00 -12.21 -1.61
C GLU A 103 3.22 -11.68 -2.34
N MET A 104 3.54 -10.41 -2.15
CA MET A 104 4.71 -9.83 -2.80
C MET A 104 6.01 -10.43 -2.24
N ARG A 105 6.10 -10.63 -0.93
CA ARG A 105 7.26 -11.25 -0.30
C ARG A 105 7.49 -12.65 -0.84
N LYS A 106 6.42 -13.41 -0.99
CA LYS A 106 6.51 -14.78 -1.50
C LYS A 106 7.04 -14.80 -2.93
N GLN A 107 6.53 -13.88 -3.77
CA GLN A 107 6.94 -13.78 -5.16
C GLN A 107 8.41 -13.36 -5.29
N ASP A 108 8.87 -12.47 -4.41
CA ASP A 108 10.24 -11.94 -4.44
C ASP A 108 11.12 -12.67 -3.42
N GLY A 109 10.93 -13.97 -3.26
CA GLY A 109 11.55 -14.75 -2.18
C GLY A 109 13.07 -14.68 -2.14
N ARG A 110 13.72 -14.65 -3.33
CA ARG A 110 15.17 -14.60 -3.39
C ARG A 110 15.70 -13.26 -2.86
N ARG A 111 15.09 -12.17 -3.27
CA ARG A 111 15.44 -10.83 -2.83
C ARG A 111 15.09 -10.65 -1.35
N MET A 112 13.92 -11.14 -0.95
CA MET A 112 13.43 -11.00 0.41
C MET A 112 14.27 -11.72 1.44
N ARG A 113 14.97 -12.79 1.06
CA ARG A 113 15.86 -13.46 2.01
C ARG A 113 16.97 -12.53 2.51
N ASN A 114 17.40 -11.60 1.65
CA ASN A 114 18.45 -10.65 2.00
C ASN A 114 17.92 -9.41 2.72
N HIS A 115 16.62 -9.16 2.64
CA HIS A 115 15.99 -7.97 3.17
C HIS A 115 14.82 -8.28 4.08
N ARG A 116 14.79 -9.49 4.63
CA ARG A 116 13.65 -9.96 5.45
C ARG A 116 13.33 -8.99 6.57
N ARG A 117 14.36 -8.53 7.28
CA ARG A 117 14.16 -7.67 8.43
C ARG A 117 13.46 -6.37 8.03
N ARG A 118 13.90 -5.76 6.94
CA ARG A 118 13.29 -4.53 6.44
C ARG A 118 11.82 -4.75 6.08
N THR A 119 11.53 -5.86 5.41
CA THR A 119 10.16 -6.15 4.98
C THR A 119 9.24 -6.39 6.16
N ASP A 120 9.73 -7.09 7.17
CA ASP A 120 8.93 -7.41 8.35
C ASP A 120 8.53 -6.15 9.12
N GLU A 121 9.29 -5.09 9.00
CA GLU A 121 9.00 -3.83 9.69
C GLU A 121 7.76 -3.13 9.13
N PHE A 122 7.28 -3.50 7.96
CA PHE A 122 6.12 -2.87 7.33
C PHE A 122 4.82 -3.63 7.56
N ILE A 123 4.85 -4.67 8.33
CA ILE A 123 3.68 -5.45 8.72
C ILE A 123 3.35 -5.17 10.19
#